data_b76c0667c76972d0e1daa6b55fd8d558
#
_entry.id   b76c0667c76972d0e1daa6b55fd8d558
#
_cell.length_a   1.000
_cell.length_b   1.000
_cell.length_c   1.000
_cell.angle_alpha   90.00
_cell.angle_beta   90.00
_cell.angle_gamma   90.00
#
_symmetry.space_group_name_H-M   'P 1'
#
loop_
_entity.id
_entity.type
_entity.pdbx_description
1 polymer ?
#
loop_
_entity_poly.entity_id
_entity_poly.type
_entity_poly.pdbx_seq_one_letter_code
_entity_poly.pdbx_strand_id
1 'polypeptide(L)'
;MSPPCASRPYHRNVSALTFLDETVALLARTPRVVRELLAELPEGWLGEPDTAGGWTARDVVGHLISAELDDWIPRAEIILRDGPSRSFDPFDRLAHVDRDRGVPLTALIERFAELRSANLSRLHELVRDGADLERRGRHPELGEVTLRQLLATWAVHDLDHVAQVYSSLAASQGDAVGPWKAYLGILLRRDAGAGT
;
A
#
# COMPACT_ATOMS: atom_id res chain seq x y z
N MET A 1 31.54 11.48 34.46
CA MET A 1 30.10 11.54 34.15
C MET A 1 29.93 12.32 32.86
N SER A 2 29.69 11.61 31.75
CA SER A 2 29.44 12.26 30.46
C SER A 2 27.96 12.62 30.36
N PRO A 3 27.59 13.79 29.77
CA PRO A 3 26.21 14.20 29.65
C PRO A 3 25.48 13.32 28.62
N PRO A 4 24.16 13.09 28.80
CA PRO A 4 23.38 12.30 27.85
C PRO A 4 23.27 13.02 26.51
N CYS A 5 23.53 12.27 25.45
CA CYS A 5 23.34 12.69 24.06
C CYS A 5 21.84 12.99 23.83
N ALA A 6 21.48 14.27 23.81
CA ALA A 6 20.14 14.70 23.44
C ALA A 6 19.95 14.44 21.94
N SER A 7 19.15 13.42 21.61
CA SER A 7 18.66 13.18 20.26
C SER A 7 17.78 14.37 19.82
N ARG A 8 18.33 15.25 19.00
CA ARG A 8 17.53 16.28 18.31
C ARG A 8 16.49 15.60 17.43
N PRO A 9 15.20 15.92 17.56
CA PRO A 9 14.20 15.45 16.61
C PRO A 9 14.55 16.03 15.23
N TYR A 10 14.72 15.15 14.25
CA TYR A 10 15.00 15.47 12.87
C TYR A 10 13.70 15.95 12.21
N HIS A 11 13.27 17.17 12.52
CA HIS A 11 12.21 17.85 11.78
C HIS A 11 12.81 18.37 10.47
N ARG A 12 12.81 17.52 9.43
CA ARG A 12 12.91 18.01 8.06
C ARG A 12 11.69 18.89 7.83
N ASN A 13 11.91 20.17 7.71
CA ASN A 13 10.93 21.11 7.17
C ASN A 13 10.91 20.91 5.65
N VAL A 14 10.35 19.78 5.20
CA VAL A 14 10.22 19.43 3.79
C VAL A 14 9.14 20.35 3.23
N SER A 15 9.45 21.10 2.17
CA SER A 15 8.42 21.90 1.51
C SER A 15 7.27 21.01 1.08
N ALA A 16 6.07 21.54 1.02
CA ALA A 16 4.87 20.76 0.66
C ALA A 16 5.03 20.08 -0.72
N LEU A 17 5.63 20.75 -1.68
CA LEU A 17 5.90 20.19 -3.02
C LEU A 17 6.95 19.08 -2.97
N THR A 18 8.01 19.24 -2.17
CA THR A 18 9.00 18.15 -1.96
C THR A 18 8.35 16.90 -1.37
N PHE A 19 7.40 17.05 -0.43
CA PHE A 19 6.65 15.91 0.10
C PHE A 19 5.85 15.19 -1.01
N LEU A 20 5.16 15.93 -1.87
CA LEU A 20 4.41 15.35 -2.98
C LEU A 20 5.34 14.59 -3.93
N ASP A 21 6.44 15.22 -4.35
CA ASP A 21 7.42 14.63 -5.27
C ASP A 21 8.04 13.34 -4.68
N GLU A 22 8.43 13.35 -3.40
CA GLU A 22 8.99 12.19 -2.71
C GLU A 22 7.95 11.05 -2.60
N THR A 23 6.69 11.38 -2.31
CA THR A 23 5.58 10.42 -2.23
C THR A 23 5.30 9.79 -3.60
N VAL A 24 5.15 10.62 -4.64
CA VAL A 24 4.94 10.14 -6.02
C VAL A 24 6.11 9.29 -6.49
N ALA A 25 7.35 9.67 -6.16
CA ALA A 25 8.54 8.91 -6.52
C ALA A 25 8.57 7.51 -5.89
N LEU A 26 8.02 7.32 -4.68
CA LEU A 26 7.85 6.00 -4.07
C LEU A 26 6.73 5.22 -4.77
N LEU A 27 5.55 5.83 -4.87
CA LEU A 27 4.35 5.20 -5.46
C LEU A 27 4.58 4.71 -6.90
N ALA A 28 5.34 5.47 -7.69
CA ALA A 28 5.71 5.08 -9.06
C ALA A 28 6.61 3.83 -9.13
N ARG A 29 7.24 3.44 -8.02
CA ARG A 29 8.11 2.25 -7.96
C ARG A 29 7.34 0.97 -7.65
N THR A 30 6.27 1.05 -6.89
CA THR A 30 5.52 -0.13 -6.40
C THR A 30 5.13 -1.09 -7.53
N PRO A 31 4.53 -0.67 -8.67
CA PRO A 31 4.16 -1.61 -9.73
C PRO A 31 5.37 -2.36 -10.32
N ARG A 32 6.52 -1.69 -10.40
CA ARG A 32 7.75 -2.33 -10.90
C ARG A 32 8.26 -3.36 -9.90
N VAL A 33 8.26 -3.04 -8.61
CA VAL A 33 8.66 -3.98 -7.54
C VAL A 33 7.75 -5.20 -7.56
N VAL A 34 6.44 -5.00 -7.63
CA VAL A 34 5.46 -6.11 -7.69
C VAL A 34 5.68 -6.96 -8.94
N ARG A 35 5.92 -6.35 -10.10
CA ARG A 35 6.23 -7.06 -11.34
C ARG A 35 7.48 -7.91 -11.21
N GLU A 36 8.60 -7.34 -10.76
CA GLU A 36 9.88 -8.05 -10.61
C GLU A 36 9.81 -9.20 -9.60
N LEU A 37 8.94 -9.08 -8.60
CA LEU A 37 8.75 -10.12 -7.59
C LEU A 37 7.86 -11.28 -8.08
N LEU A 38 6.85 -11.01 -8.92
CA LEU A 38 5.77 -11.96 -9.18
C LEU A 38 5.69 -12.44 -10.63
N ALA A 39 6.19 -11.65 -11.60
CA ALA A 39 6.15 -12.05 -13.00
C ALA A 39 7.05 -13.28 -13.20
N GLU A 40 6.52 -14.25 -13.96
CA GLU A 40 7.26 -15.46 -14.34
C GLU A 40 7.68 -16.38 -13.16
N LEU A 41 7.21 -16.11 -11.92
CA LEU A 41 7.44 -17.04 -10.83
C LEU A 41 6.65 -18.35 -11.06
N PRO A 42 7.26 -19.53 -10.78
CA PRO A 42 6.55 -20.80 -10.77
C PRO A 42 5.36 -20.78 -9.79
N GLU A 43 4.25 -21.42 -10.15
CA GLU A 43 3.03 -21.45 -9.34
C GLU A 43 3.24 -21.93 -7.90
N GLY A 44 4.21 -22.80 -7.66
CA GLY A 44 4.57 -23.27 -6.32
C GLY A 44 5.00 -22.17 -5.34
N TRP A 45 5.30 -20.96 -5.82
CA TRP A 45 5.59 -19.81 -4.98
C TRP A 45 4.37 -18.92 -4.68
N LEU A 46 3.27 -19.10 -5.40
CA LEU A 46 2.15 -18.13 -5.43
C LEU A 46 0.92 -18.60 -4.64
N GLY A 47 0.89 -19.87 -4.18
CA GLY A 47 -0.32 -20.48 -3.66
C GLY A 47 -0.61 -20.21 -2.17
N GLU A 48 0.38 -19.79 -1.40
CA GLU A 48 0.22 -19.68 0.04
C GLU A 48 -0.14 -18.26 0.48
N PRO A 49 -1.11 -18.09 1.42
CA PRO A 49 -1.39 -16.81 2.02
C PRO A 49 -0.28 -16.39 2.99
N ASP A 50 -0.17 -15.07 3.23
CA ASP A 50 0.80 -14.48 4.17
C ASP A 50 0.60 -14.98 5.61
N THR A 51 -0.65 -15.20 6.02
CA THR A 51 -1.06 -15.77 7.31
C THR A 51 -2.22 -16.74 7.13
N ALA A 52 -2.56 -17.52 8.15
CA ALA A 52 -3.74 -18.40 8.13
C ALA A 52 -5.02 -17.55 7.91
N GLY A 53 -5.71 -17.79 6.79
CA GLY A 53 -6.88 -17.01 6.40
C GLY A 53 -6.57 -15.62 5.83
N GLY A 54 -5.30 -15.29 5.62
CA GLY A 54 -4.84 -14.07 4.98
C GLY A 54 -4.90 -14.11 3.46
N TRP A 55 -4.12 -13.26 2.81
CA TRP A 55 -4.11 -13.09 1.35
C TRP A 55 -2.88 -13.71 0.71
N THR A 56 -3.09 -14.33 -0.45
CA THR A 56 -2.00 -14.72 -1.34
C THR A 56 -1.39 -13.47 -2.01
N ALA A 57 -0.21 -13.61 -2.59
CA ALA A 57 0.40 -12.53 -3.38
C ALA A 57 -0.53 -12.00 -4.48
N ARG A 58 -1.33 -12.89 -5.08
CA ARG A 58 -2.35 -12.54 -6.07
C ARG A 58 -3.46 -11.66 -5.48
N ASP A 59 -3.98 -12.03 -4.31
CA ASP A 59 -5.04 -11.27 -3.64
C ASP A 59 -4.55 -9.87 -3.26
N VAL A 60 -3.28 -9.75 -2.84
CA VAL A 60 -2.65 -8.46 -2.58
C VAL A 60 -2.63 -7.58 -3.83
N VAL A 61 -2.27 -8.11 -5.00
CA VAL A 61 -2.30 -7.34 -6.26
C VAL A 61 -3.73 -6.91 -6.59
N GLY A 62 -4.72 -7.79 -6.41
CA GLY A 62 -6.13 -7.46 -6.59
C GLY A 62 -6.62 -6.35 -5.66
N HIS A 63 -6.19 -6.41 -4.38
CA HIS A 63 -6.49 -5.35 -3.41
C HIS A 63 -5.85 -4.01 -3.78
N LEU A 64 -4.59 -4.00 -4.21
CA LEU A 64 -3.94 -2.78 -4.70
C LEU A 64 -4.70 -2.17 -5.89
N ILE A 65 -5.21 -3.00 -6.82
CA ILE A 65 -6.09 -2.53 -7.90
C ILE A 65 -7.38 -1.91 -7.36
N SER A 66 -8.03 -2.52 -6.35
CA SER A 66 -9.22 -1.95 -5.73
C SER A 66 -8.95 -0.57 -5.14
N ALA A 67 -7.82 -0.42 -4.45
CA ALA A 67 -7.42 0.86 -3.86
C ALA A 67 -7.15 1.94 -4.93
N GLU A 68 -6.59 1.55 -6.10
CA GLU A 68 -6.44 2.48 -7.23
C GLU A 68 -7.78 2.92 -7.82
N LEU A 69 -8.78 2.06 -7.83
CA LEU A 69 -10.08 2.35 -8.42
C LEU A 69 -10.96 3.20 -7.50
N ASP A 70 -11.01 2.85 -6.21
CA ASP A 70 -12.09 3.27 -5.32
C ASP A 70 -11.63 4.08 -4.10
N ASP A 71 -10.30 4.15 -3.83
CA ASP A 71 -9.81 4.78 -2.60
C ASP A 71 -9.09 6.11 -2.86
N TRP A 72 -7.87 6.08 -3.40
CA TRP A 72 -6.94 7.20 -3.34
C TRP A 72 -7.40 8.46 -4.06
N ILE A 73 -7.63 8.37 -5.35
CA ILE A 73 -8.04 9.52 -6.17
C ILE A 73 -9.48 9.96 -5.87
N PRO A 74 -10.47 9.06 -5.75
CA PRO A 74 -11.82 9.45 -5.33
C PRO A 74 -11.85 10.22 -4.00
N ARG A 75 -11.08 9.78 -2.99
CA ARG A 75 -10.98 10.49 -1.72
C ARG A 75 -10.25 11.83 -1.81
N ALA A 76 -9.17 11.90 -2.60
CA ALA A 76 -8.48 13.16 -2.85
C ALA A 76 -9.41 14.18 -3.52
N GLU A 77 -10.22 13.76 -4.48
CA GLU A 77 -11.22 14.61 -5.13
C GLU A 77 -12.30 15.09 -4.15
N ILE A 78 -12.79 14.23 -3.27
CA ILE A 78 -13.75 14.61 -2.22
C ILE A 78 -13.12 15.66 -1.29
N ILE A 79 -11.87 15.45 -0.82
CA ILE A 79 -11.16 16.42 0.03
C ILE A 79 -11.08 17.77 -0.66
N LEU A 80 -10.69 17.80 -1.93
CA LEU A 80 -10.45 19.03 -2.66
C LEU A 80 -11.73 19.74 -3.11
N ARG A 81 -12.82 19.02 -3.38
CA ARG A 81 -14.07 19.59 -3.83
C ARG A 81 -15.02 19.90 -2.68
N ASP A 82 -15.26 18.91 -1.82
CA ASP A 82 -16.37 18.93 -0.84
C ASP A 82 -15.88 19.23 0.58
N GLY A 83 -14.59 18.98 0.86
CA GLY A 83 -14.02 19.13 2.20
C GLY A 83 -14.68 18.21 3.23
N PRO A 84 -14.75 18.62 4.52
CA PRO A 84 -15.35 17.81 5.59
C PRO A 84 -16.87 17.67 5.51
N SER A 85 -17.56 18.40 4.59
CA SER A 85 -19.01 18.35 4.46
C SER A 85 -19.52 17.02 3.89
N ARG A 86 -18.66 16.30 3.16
CA ARG A 86 -18.94 14.95 2.64
C ARG A 86 -17.98 13.94 3.25
N SER A 87 -18.53 12.83 3.78
CA SER A 87 -17.72 11.67 4.18
C SER A 87 -17.26 10.89 2.96
N PHE A 88 -16.12 10.20 3.07
CA PHE A 88 -15.67 9.26 2.05
C PHE A 88 -16.65 8.11 1.88
N ASP A 89 -16.76 7.61 0.67
CA ASP A 89 -17.53 6.41 0.40
C ASP A 89 -16.85 5.18 1.07
N PRO A 90 -17.61 4.18 1.52
CA PRO A 90 -17.07 2.95 2.09
C PRO A 90 -16.16 2.24 1.08
N PHE A 91 -15.03 1.72 1.56
CA PHE A 91 -14.11 0.94 0.75
C PHE A 91 -14.35 -0.57 0.97
N ASP A 92 -14.68 -1.29 -0.10
CA ASP A 92 -14.81 -2.74 -0.07
C ASP A 92 -13.44 -3.42 -0.23
N ARG A 93 -12.90 -3.88 0.89
CA ARG A 93 -11.59 -4.56 0.95
C ARG A 93 -11.55 -5.89 0.20
N LEU A 94 -12.69 -6.50 -0.08
CA LEU A 94 -12.80 -7.83 -0.70
C LEU A 94 -13.30 -7.78 -2.14
N ALA A 95 -13.58 -6.60 -2.69
CA ALA A 95 -14.09 -6.44 -4.06
C ALA A 95 -13.25 -7.16 -5.13
N HIS A 96 -11.94 -7.31 -4.89
CA HIS A 96 -11.02 -8.00 -5.80
C HIS A 96 -11.31 -9.52 -5.94
N VAL A 97 -11.84 -10.17 -4.90
CA VAL A 97 -12.03 -11.63 -4.88
C VAL A 97 -12.91 -12.10 -6.03
N ASP A 98 -14.04 -11.43 -6.24
CA ASP A 98 -14.95 -11.78 -7.34
C ASP A 98 -14.56 -11.10 -8.65
N ARG A 99 -14.11 -9.84 -8.62
CA ARG A 99 -13.70 -9.09 -9.81
C ARG A 99 -12.57 -9.78 -10.57
N ASP A 100 -11.56 -10.28 -9.86
CA ASP A 100 -10.31 -10.78 -10.47
C ASP A 100 -10.29 -12.30 -10.62
N ARG A 101 -11.42 -12.97 -10.35
CA ARG A 101 -11.56 -14.42 -10.49
C ARG A 101 -11.19 -14.87 -11.90
N GLY A 102 -10.20 -15.76 -12.00
CA GLY A 102 -9.74 -16.36 -13.28
C GLY A 102 -8.91 -15.42 -14.16
N VAL A 103 -8.66 -14.17 -13.75
CA VAL A 103 -7.77 -13.25 -14.50
C VAL A 103 -6.32 -13.69 -14.29
N PRO A 104 -5.45 -13.84 -15.31
CA PRO A 104 -4.04 -14.16 -15.13
C PRO A 104 -3.32 -13.13 -14.25
N LEU A 105 -2.38 -13.58 -13.39
CA LEU A 105 -1.63 -12.69 -12.49
C LEU A 105 -0.85 -11.61 -13.26
N THR A 106 -0.27 -11.96 -14.39
CA THR A 106 0.42 -11.01 -15.28
C THR A 106 -0.49 -9.87 -15.72
N ALA A 107 -1.74 -10.18 -16.11
CA ALA A 107 -2.73 -9.16 -16.48
C ALA A 107 -3.15 -8.27 -15.30
N LEU A 108 -3.22 -8.81 -14.08
CA LEU A 108 -3.46 -8.02 -12.88
C LEU A 108 -2.30 -7.06 -12.60
N ILE A 109 -1.05 -7.52 -12.72
CA ILE A 109 0.15 -6.69 -12.53
C ILE A 109 0.17 -5.54 -13.55
N GLU A 110 -0.16 -5.83 -14.81
CA GLU A 110 -0.23 -4.80 -15.85
C GLU A 110 -1.32 -3.77 -15.56
N ARG A 111 -2.51 -4.24 -15.21
CA ARG A 111 -3.63 -3.38 -14.84
C ARG A 111 -3.29 -2.48 -13.66
N PHE A 112 -2.64 -3.02 -12.63
CA PHE A 112 -2.18 -2.22 -11.49
C PHE A 112 -1.23 -1.10 -11.92
N ALA A 113 -0.26 -1.41 -12.80
CA ALA A 113 0.70 -0.42 -13.30
C ALA A 113 0.02 0.70 -14.12
N GLU A 114 -0.95 0.35 -14.96
CA GLU A 114 -1.73 1.30 -15.76
C GLU A 114 -2.55 2.24 -14.88
N LEU A 115 -3.31 1.68 -13.92
CA LEU A 115 -4.11 2.47 -12.99
C LEU A 115 -3.25 3.41 -12.14
N ARG A 116 -2.12 2.91 -11.60
CA ARG A 116 -1.18 3.73 -10.84
C ARG A 116 -0.64 4.89 -11.68
N SER A 117 -0.23 4.64 -12.91
CA SER A 117 0.27 5.68 -13.81
C SER A 117 -0.78 6.77 -14.07
N ALA A 118 -2.01 6.36 -14.36
CA ALA A 118 -3.13 7.29 -14.57
C ALA A 118 -3.44 8.10 -13.30
N ASN A 119 -3.47 7.44 -12.13
CA ASN A 119 -3.77 8.08 -10.85
C ASN A 119 -2.67 9.07 -10.41
N LEU A 120 -1.40 8.75 -10.64
CA LEU A 120 -0.31 9.70 -10.36
C LEU A 120 -0.38 10.93 -11.28
N SER A 121 -0.73 10.74 -12.55
CA SER A 121 -0.98 11.87 -13.47
C SER A 121 -2.16 12.71 -12.98
N ARG A 122 -3.25 12.05 -12.58
CA ARG A 122 -4.43 12.75 -12.03
C ARG A 122 -4.13 13.49 -10.74
N LEU A 123 -3.31 12.91 -9.85
CA LEU A 123 -2.86 13.57 -8.61
C LEU A 123 -2.11 14.88 -8.90
N HIS A 124 -1.23 14.91 -9.88
CA HIS A 124 -0.52 16.13 -10.30
C HIS A 124 -1.46 17.20 -10.84
N GLU A 125 -2.57 16.83 -11.49
CA GLU A 125 -3.58 17.78 -11.92
C GLU A 125 -4.39 18.36 -10.76
N LEU A 126 -4.66 17.55 -9.74
CA LEU A 126 -5.47 17.90 -8.59
C LEU A 126 -4.73 18.80 -7.60
N VAL A 127 -3.48 18.48 -7.27
CA VAL A 127 -2.67 19.22 -6.30
C VAL A 127 -1.90 20.32 -7.00
N ARG A 128 -2.36 21.57 -6.85
CA ARG A 128 -1.81 22.72 -7.57
C ARG A 128 -0.75 23.45 -6.77
N ASP A 129 -0.88 23.44 -5.45
CA ASP A 129 0.08 24.07 -4.56
C ASP A 129 0.15 23.35 -3.21
N GLY A 130 1.07 23.80 -2.35
CA GLY A 130 1.27 23.19 -1.03
C GLY A 130 0.10 23.36 -0.07
N ALA A 131 -0.77 24.36 -0.28
CA ALA A 131 -1.94 24.60 0.56
C ALA A 131 -3.01 23.51 0.36
N ASP A 132 -3.08 22.91 -0.82
CA ASP A 132 -3.99 21.79 -1.09
C ASP A 132 -3.74 20.61 -0.16
N LEU A 133 -2.49 20.36 0.24
CA LEU A 133 -2.13 19.25 1.14
C LEU A 133 -2.70 19.41 2.56
N GLU A 134 -3.01 20.63 2.97
CA GLU A 134 -3.61 20.91 4.29
C GLU A 134 -5.14 20.92 4.25
N ARG A 135 -5.75 20.75 3.06
CA ARG A 135 -7.20 20.64 2.94
C ARG A 135 -7.69 19.36 3.63
N ARG A 136 -8.86 19.47 4.26
CA ARG A 136 -9.43 18.44 5.10
C ARG A 136 -10.59 17.74 4.40
N GLY A 137 -10.75 16.45 4.67
CA GLY A 137 -11.92 15.65 4.36
C GLY A 137 -12.38 14.89 5.60
N ARG A 138 -13.40 14.07 5.46
CA ARG A 138 -13.99 13.29 6.55
C ARG A 138 -13.93 11.80 6.23
N HIS A 139 -13.12 11.06 7.00
CA HIS A 139 -13.17 9.60 7.00
C HIS A 139 -14.34 9.12 7.87
N PRO A 140 -15.14 8.10 7.45
CA PRO A 140 -16.32 7.67 8.19
C PRO A 140 -16.02 7.20 9.63
N GLU A 141 -14.87 6.58 9.85
CA GLU A 141 -14.47 6.03 11.15
C GLU A 141 -13.42 6.87 11.89
N LEU A 142 -12.48 7.51 11.16
CA LEU A 142 -11.35 8.22 11.74
C LEU A 142 -11.60 9.72 11.95
N GLY A 143 -12.72 10.23 11.47
CA GLY A 143 -13.03 11.66 11.56
C GLY A 143 -12.28 12.52 10.52
N GLU A 144 -11.83 13.72 10.90
CA GLU A 144 -11.16 14.61 9.97
C GLU A 144 -9.73 14.15 9.66
N VAL A 145 -9.39 14.17 8.38
CA VAL A 145 -8.06 13.85 7.84
C VAL A 145 -7.65 14.90 6.81
N THR A 146 -6.36 15.09 6.59
CA THR A 146 -5.84 15.99 5.55
C THR A 146 -5.48 15.23 4.27
N LEU A 147 -5.38 15.94 3.14
CA LEU A 147 -4.87 15.35 1.90
C LEU A 147 -3.43 14.84 2.08
N ARG A 148 -2.58 15.55 2.81
CA ARG A 148 -1.23 15.09 3.16
C ARG A 148 -1.25 13.73 3.87
N GLN A 149 -2.16 13.55 4.84
CA GLN A 149 -2.30 12.27 5.55
C GLN A 149 -2.78 11.15 4.61
N LEU A 150 -3.73 11.44 3.71
CA LEU A 150 -4.19 10.47 2.71
C LEU A 150 -3.04 10.00 1.81
N LEU A 151 -2.23 10.93 1.29
CA LEU A 151 -1.10 10.61 0.42
C LEU A 151 0.03 9.86 1.16
N ALA A 152 0.31 10.23 2.41
CA ALA A 152 1.26 9.49 3.24
C ALA A 152 0.74 8.07 3.52
N THR A 153 -0.56 7.92 3.76
CA THR A 153 -1.19 6.62 3.95
C THR A 153 -1.07 5.77 2.70
N TRP A 154 -1.31 6.34 1.51
CA TRP A 154 -1.12 5.62 0.24
C TRP A 154 0.29 5.03 0.12
N ALA A 155 1.32 5.85 0.38
CA ALA A 155 2.71 5.39 0.30
C ALA A 155 3.03 4.27 1.31
N VAL A 156 2.56 4.41 2.56
CA VAL A 156 2.79 3.41 3.61
C VAL A 156 1.97 2.13 3.36
N HIS A 157 0.76 2.26 2.85
CA HIS A 157 -0.08 1.14 2.43
C HIS A 157 0.59 0.29 1.34
N ASP A 158 1.21 0.92 0.35
CA ASP A 158 1.99 0.21 -0.66
C ASP A 158 3.15 -0.59 -0.04
N LEU A 159 3.88 0.02 0.90
CA LEU A 159 4.99 -0.66 1.58
C LEU A 159 4.52 -1.85 2.41
N ASP A 160 3.38 -1.70 3.09
CA ASP A 160 2.78 -2.77 3.89
C ASP A 160 2.36 -3.95 3.01
N HIS A 161 1.70 -3.67 1.89
CA HIS A 161 1.29 -4.71 0.95
C HIS A 161 2.45 -5.35 0.18
N VAL A 162 3.51 -4.61 -0.13
CA VAL A 162 4.75 -5.22 -0.65
C VAL A 162 5.38 -6.17 0.40
N ALA A 163 5.39 -5.78 1.67
CA ALA A 163 5.84 -6.67 2.74
C ALA A 163 4.95 -7.91 2.88
N GLN A 164 3.64 -7.76 2.68
CA GLN A 164 2.69 -8.87 2.66
C GLN A 164 2.95 -9.82 1.49
N VAL A 165 3.27 -9.31 0.30
CA VAL A 165 3.72 -10.15 -0.84
C VAL A 165 4.95 -10.97 -0.47
N TYR A 166 5.98 -10.35 0.12
CA TYR A 166 7.16 -11.09 0.59
C TYR A 166 6.81 -12.18 1.61
N SER A 167 5.89 -11.89 2.53
CA SER A 167 5.45 -12.86 3.54
C SER A 167 4.71 -14.04 2.91
N SER A 168 3.85 -13.80 1.92
CA SER A 168 3.16 -14.84 1.14
C SER A 168 4.17 -15.73 0.40
N LEU A 169 5.13 -15.13 -0.31
CA LEU A 169 6.19 -15.88 -1.00
C LEU A 169 7.05 -16.72 -0.03
N ALA A 170 7.42 -16.16 1.11
CA ALA A 170 8.18 -16.89 2.12
C ALA A 170 7.37 -18.07 2.70
N ALA A 171 6.06 -17.91 2.85
CA ALA A 171 5.16 -18.93 3.36
C ALA A 171 5.15 -20.20 2.50
N SER A 172 5.23 -20.05 1.17
CA SER A 172 5.25 -21.19 0.24
C SER A 172 6.44 -22.14 0.42
N GLN A 173 7.51 -21.67 1.08
CA GLN A 173 8.70 -22.47 1.40
C GLN A 173 8.86 -22.75 2.91
N GLY A 174 7.85 -22.39 3.72
CA GLY A 174 7.94 -22.43 5.18
C GLY A 174 8.36 -23.77 5.76
N ASP A 175 7.89 -24.87 5.20
CA ASP A 175 8.26 -26.24 5.64
C ASP A 175 9.62 -26.68 5.07
N ALA A 176 9.96 -26.26 3.86
CA ALA A 176 11.19 -26.64 3.19
C ALA A 176 12.44 -26.06 3.84
N VAL A 177 12.35 -24.91 4.55
CA VAL A 177 13.49 -24.32 5.25
C VAL A 177 13.92 -25.11 6.48
N GLY A 178 13.08 -25.99 7.03
CA GLY A 178 13.38 -26.84 8.18
C GLY A 178 13.90 -26.03 9.39
N PRO A 179 15.01 -26.48 10.07
CA PRO A 179 15.52 -25.81 11.26
C PRO A 179 15.99 -24.37 11.04
N TRP A 180 16.31 -23.98 9.81
CA TRP A 180 16.72 -22.61 9.48
C TRP A 180 15.63 -21.58 9.74
N LYS A 181 14.37 -22.01 9.88
CA LYS A 181 13.23 -21.15 10.25
C LYS A 181 13.53 -20.27 11.46
N ALA A 182 14.29 -20.77 12.43
CA ALA A 182 14.65 -20.05 13.65
C ALA A 182 15.44 -18.73 13.39
N TYR A 183 16.05 -18.58 12.22
CA TYR A 183 16.82 -17.40 11.82
C TYR A 183 16.08 -16.49 10.82
N LEU A 184 14.90 -16.88 10.36
CA LEU A 184 14.14 -16.19 9.31
C LEU A 184 12.96 -15.40 9.90
N GLY A 185 13.23 -14.16 10.29
CA GLY A 185 12.24 -13.29 10.95
C GLY A 185 10.93 -13.11 10.18
N ILE A 186 10.95 -13.25 8.86
CA ILE A 186 9.73 -13.17 8.02
C ILE A 186 8.76 -14.32 8.32
N LEU A 187 9.27 -15.53 8.58
CA LEU A 187 8.45 -16.70 8.93
C LEU A 187 8.02 -16.66 10.41
N LEU A 188 8.86 -16.13 11.30
CA LEU A 188 8.55 -16.03 12.73
C LEU A 188 7.42 -15.01 13.02
N ARG A 189 7.38 -13.90 12.29
CA ARG A 189 6.30 -12.90 12.41
C ARG A 189 4.94 -13.44 11.96
N ARG A 190 4.92 -14.32 10.98
CA ARG A 190 3.71 -15.00 10.51
C ARG A 190 3.05 -15.82 11.62
N ASP A 191 3.85 -16.60 12.36
CA ASP A 191 3.35 -17.45 13.45
C ASP A 191 2.81 -16.62 14.63
N ALA A 192 3.39 -15.46 14.92
CA ALA A 192 2.94 -14.55 15.96
C ALA A 192 1.61 -13.83 15.63
N GLY A 193 1.32 -13.58 14.36
CA GLY A 193 0.08 -12.95 13.89
C GLY A 193 -1.13 -13.90 13.86
N ALA A 194 -0.92 -15.21 13.88
CA ALA A 194 -1.98 -16.20 13.87
C ALA A 194 -2.66 -16.42 15.23
N GLY A 195 -2.22 -15.73 16.29
CA GLY A 195 -2.66 -15.88 17.67
C GLY A 195 -3.46 -14.72 18.25
N THR A 196 -3.87 -13.72 17.44
CA THR A 196 -4.75 -12.60 17.80
C THR A 196 -5.99 -12.57 16.92
#